data_fad85ec2b76428da386d486fbc38456b
#
_entry.id   fad85ec2b76428da386d486fbc38456b
#
_cell.length_a   1.000
_cell.length_b   1.000
_cell.length_c   1.000
_cell.angle_alpha   90.00
_cell.angle_beta   90.00
_cell.angle_gamma   90.00
#
_symmetry.space_group_name_H-M   'P 1'
#
loop_
_entity.id
_entity.type
_entity.pdbx_description
1 polymer ?
#
loop_
_entity_poly.entity_id
_entity_poly.type
_entity_poly.pdbx_seq_one_letter_code
_entity_poly.pdbx_strand_id
1 'polypeptide(L)'
;YKQQQLPANQVTSAYSDAITQVFKQIHQHNNQLLNQTKEGSQLPSSKLDLVVVIDCLHGATSNIAKPLFDHFCQNIIMLNDTPDGNFPTGNPDPTEPQRLKQLQQSVLLHQADIGIAFDGDGDRLMVVDNRGKVVTPDHLLYLLAKIAVIESPQILKTSSPYAHVLFDIKCCHHLPKLISEIGATPVLSKTGSSLMRQQMQQS
;
A
#
# COMPACT_ATOMS: atom_id res chain seq x y z
N TYR A 1 -5.13 33.83 14.41
CA TYR A 1 -4.33 33.08 13.42
C TYR A 1 -5.02 33.26 12.06
N LYS A 2 -4.39 33.99 11.09
CA LYS A 2 -4.84 33.94 9.71
C LYS A 2 -4.48 32.58 9.15
N GLN A 3 -5.46 31.69 8.96
CA GLN A 3 -5.26 30.47 8.22
C GLN A 3 -4.96 30.83 6.76
N GLN A 4 -3.75 30.59 6.33
CA GLN A 4 -3.37 30.69 4.93
C GLN A 4 -3.89 29.43 4.23
N GLN A 5 -4.97 29.53 3.48
CA GLN A 5 -5.44 28.45 2.63
C GLN A 5 -4.46 28.29 1.46
N LEU A 6 -3.74 27.17 1.44
CA LEU A 6 -2.95 26.80 0.28
C LEU A 6 -3.89 26.31 -0.84
N PRO A 7 -3.63 26.68 -2.11
CA PRO A 7 -4.38 26.14 -3.23
C PRO A 7 -4.32 24.59 -3.26
N ALA A 8 -5.45 23.93 -3.48
CA ALA A 8 -5.54 22.47 -3.44
C ALA A 8 -4.53 21.78 -4.36
N ASN A 9 -4.27 22.34 -5.55
CA ASN A 9 -3.28 21.84 -6.48
C ASN A 9 -1.84 21.88 -5.94
N GLN A 10 -1.49 22.89 -5.13
CA GLN A 10 -0.19 22.97 -4.48
C GLN A 10 0.01 21.87 -3.45
N VAL A 11 -1.01 21.57 -2.65
CA VAL A 11 -0.98 20.52 -1.65
C VAL A 11 -0.86 19.15 -2.32
N THR A 12 -1.67 18.90 -3.36
CA THR A 12 -1.65 17.65 -4.11
C THR A 12 -0.29 17.41 -4.79
N SER A 13 0.27 18.46 -5.43
CA SER A 13 1.60 18.37 -6.04
C SER A 13 2.68 18.04 -5.02
N ALA A 14 2.74 18.79 -3.92
CA ALA A 14 3.72 18.58 -2.87
C ALA A 14 3.63 17.18 -2.25
N TYR A 15 2.41 16.66 -2.06
CA TYR A 15 2.18 15.29 -1.60
C TYR A 15 2.69 14.25 -2.60
N SER A 16 2.32 14.38 -3.88
CA SER A 16 2.76 13.48 -4.95
C SER A 16 4.27 13.49 -5.11
N ASP A 17 4.90 14.67 -5.04
CA ASP A 17 6.35 14.82 -5.12
C ASP A 17 7.07 14.12 -3.96
N ALA A 18 6.56 14.27 -2.73
CA ALA A 18 7.11 13.63 -1.55
C ALA A 18 7.06 12.09 -1.67
N ILE A 19 5.92 11.53 -2.06
CA ILE A 19 5.77 10.07 -2.26
C ILE A 19 6.68 9.58 -3.39
N THR A 20 6.75 10.33 -4.50
CA THR A 20 7.62 9.99 -5.65
C THR A 20 9.10 9.98 -5.25
N GLN A 21 9.54 10.91 -4.38
CA GLN A 21 10.91 10.91 -3.87
C GLN A 21 11.21 9.66 -3.02
N VAL A 22 10.30 9.28 -2.13
CA VAL A 22 10.45 8.07 -1.32
C VAL A 22 10.55 6.83 -2.22
N PHE A 23 9.69 6.70 -3.23
CA PHE A 23 9.75 5.60 -4.17
C PHE A 23 11.08 5.55 -4.93
N LYS A 24 11.57 6.70 -5.43
CA LYS A 24 12.87 6.77 -6.12
C LYS A 24 14.02 6.33 -5.21
N GLN A 25 14.01 6.72 -3.94
CA GLN A 25 15.02 6.28 -2.98
C GLN A 25 15.00 4.78 -2.77
N ILE A 26 13.81 4.19 -2.58
CA ILE A 26 13.66 2.73 -2.43
C ILE A 26 14.11 2.01 -3.70
N HIS A 27 13.71 2.48 -4.87
CA HIS A 27 14.07 1.88 -6.15
C HIS A 27 15.58 1.96 -6.42
N GLN A 28 16.23 3.09 -6.15
CA GLN A 28 17.66 3.26 -6.28
C GLN A 28 18.44 2.33 -5.32
N HIS A 29 17.96 2.19 -4.09
CA HIS A 29 18.56 1.31 -3.11
C HIS A 29 18.48 -0.16 -3.54
N ASN A 30 17.32 -0.60 -3.97
CA ASN A 30 17.10 -1.97 -4.46
C ASN A 30 17.98 -2.27 -5.70
N ASN A 31 18.11 -1.31 -6.61
CA ASN A 31 18.97 -1.46 -7.79
C ASN A 31 20.46 -1.56 -7.43
N GLN A 32 20.92 -0.81 -6.43
CA GLN A 32 22.29 -0.93 -5.92
C GLN A 32 22.57 -2.32 -5.33
N LEU A 33 21.60 -2.90 -4.63
CA LEU A 33 21.70 -4.25 -4.08
C LEU A 33 21.73 -5.32 -5.18
N LEU A 34 20.87 -5.19 -6.20
CA LEU A 34 20.81 -6.12 -7.33
C LEU A 34 22.09 -6.09 -8.18
N ASN A 35 22.68 -4.91 -8.39
CA ASN A 35 23.94 -4.76 -9.13
C ASN A 35 25.15 -5.34 -8.42
N GLN A 36 25.10 -5.50 -7.09
CA GLN A 36 26.13 -6.19 -6.33
C GLN A 36 26.06 -7.73 -6.46
N THR A 37 24.93 -8.26 -6.91
CA THR A 37 24.67 -9.70 -6.97
C THR A 37 24.65 -10.29 -8.38
N LYS A 38 24.61 -9.48 -9.43
CA LYS A 38 24.56 -9.96 -10.83
C LYS A 38 25.38 -9.08 -11.76
N GLU A 39 26.39 -9.67 -12.39
CA GLU A 39 27.03 -9.09 -13.55
C GLU A 39 26.06 -9.06 -14.75
N GLY A 40 25.79 -7.90 -15.29
CA GLY A 40 25.33 -7.75 -16.67
C GLY A 40 23.84 -7.64 -16.97
N SER A 41 22.94 -7.36 -16.02
CA SER A 41 21.54 -7.07 -16.37
C SER A 41 21.26 -5.57 -16.53
N GLN A 42 20.79 -5.18 -17.72
CA GLN A 42 20.29 -3.82 -17.95
C GLN A 42 19.16 -3.50 -16.95
N LEU A 43 19.23 -2.31 -16.35
CA LEU A 43 18.22 -1.78 -15.44
C LEU A 43 16.85 -1.78 -16.13
N PRO A 44 15.80 -2.27 -15.46
CA PRO A 44 14.44 -2.13 -15.97
C PRO A 44 14.09 -0.63 -16.11
N SER A 45 13.13 -0.34 -16.96
CA SER A 45 12.54 0.99 -17.13
C SER A 45 12.24 1.62 -15.75
N SER A 46 12.26 2.94 -15.67
CA SER A 46 11.99 3.67 -14.42
C SER A 46 10.61 3.36 -13.80
N LYS A 47 9.75 2.68 -14.54
CA LYS A 47 8.40 2.25 -14.10
C LYS A 47 8.33 0.74 -14.04
N LEU A 48 7.52 0.25 -13.09
CA LEU A 48 7.19 -1.17 -12.96
C LEU A 48 6.31 -1.60 -14.14
N ASP A 49 6.65 -2.71 -14.77
CA ASP A 49 5.83 -3.32 -15.82
C ASP A 49 4.68 -4.11 -15.17
N LEU A 50 3.75 -3.35 -14.61
CA LEU A 50 2.57 -3.86 -13.92
C LEU A 50 1.33 -3.22 -14.51
N VAL A 51 0.27 -4.02 -14.62
CA VAL A 51 -1.10 -3.56 -14.89
C VAL A 51 -1.82 -3.45 -13.55
N VAL A 52 -2.21 -2.24 -13.18
CA VAL A 52 -2.85 -1.97 -11.88
C VAL A 52 -4.26 -1.43 -12.11
N VAL A 53 -5.25 -2.01 -11.43
CA VAL A 53 -6.61 -1.46 -11.38
C VAL A 53 -6.79 -0.72 -10.07
N ILE A 54 -7.21 0.53 -10.12
CA ILE A 54 -7.43 1.36 -8.93
C ILE A 54 -8.89 1.80 -8.88
N ASP A 55 -9.56 1.49 -7.77
CA ASP A 55 -10.93 1.92 -7.48
C ASP A 55 -10.89 2.98 -6.38
N CYS A 56 -11.29 4.19 -6.72
CA CYS A 56 -11.33 5.32 -5.78
C CYS A 56 -12.67 5.43 -5.03
N LEU A 57 -13.64 4.57 -5.33
CA LEU A 57 -15.01 4.58 -4.76
C LEU A 57 -15.62 5.99 -4.71
N HIS A 58 -15.32 6.85 -5.70
CA HIS A 58 -15.70 8.26 -5.78
C HIS A 58 -15.21 9.14 -4.62
N GLY A 59 -14.20 8.66 -3.87
CA GLY A 59 -13.65 9.32 -2.70
C GLY A 59 -12.58 10.37 -3.01
N ALA A 60 -11.90 10.82 -1.97
CA ALA A 60 -10.88 11.88 -2.04
C ALA A 60 -9.64 11.51 -2.87
N THR A 61 -9.36 10.21 -3.04
CA THR A 61 -8.23 9.71 -3.83
C THR A 61 -8.43 9.84 -5.34
N SER A 62 -9.63 10.11 -5.82
CA SER A 62 -10.00 10.15 -7.25
C SER A 62 -9.09 11.05 -8.09
N ASN A 63 -8.72 12.22 -7.58
CA ASN A 63 -7.86 13.16 -8.30
C ASN A 63 -6.36 12.95 -8.03
N ILE A 64 -6.00 12.06 -7.11
CA ILE A 64 -4.62 11.89 -6.61
C ILE A 64 -4.02 10.56 -7.09
N ALA A 65 -4.82 9.49 -7.08
CA ALA A 65 -4.32 8.15 -7.30
C ALA A 65 -3.67 7.99 -8.67
N LYS A 66 -4.36 8.36 -9.76
CA LYS A 66 -3.80 8.20 -11.11
C LYS A 66 -2.49 8.95 -11.32
N PRO A 67 -2.40 10.28 -11.07
CA PRO A 67 -1.13 11.00 -11.23
C PRO A 67 0.00 10.41 -10.40
N LEU A 68 -0.30 9.93 -9.18
CA LEU A 68 0.69 9.31 -8.31
C LEU A 68 1.19 7.99 -8.87
N PHE A 69 0.29 7.08 -9.23
CA PHE A 69 0.65 5.75 -9.73
C PHE A 69 1.27 5.80 -11.13
N ASP A 70 0.97 6.81 -11.95
CA ASP A 70 1.63 7.06 -13.24
C ASP A 70 3.16 7.23 -13.10
N HIS A 71 3.66 7.59 -11.92
CA HIS A 71 5.10 7.61 -11.67
C HIS A 71 5.72 6.21 -11.49
N PHE A 72 4.91 5.23 -11.09
CA PHE A 72 5.39 3.93 -10.64
C PHE A 72 5.07 2.79 -11.61
N CYS A 73 3.90 2.84 -12.26
CA CYS A 73 3.39 1.77 -13.10
C CYS A 73 3.25 2.22 -14.56
N GLN A 74 3.35 1.25 -15.47
CA GLN A 74 3.18 1.52 -16.90
C GLN A 74 1.70 1.59 -17.30
N ASN A 75 0.88 0.70 -16.75
CA ASN A 75 -0.52 0.55 -17.13
C ASN A 75 -1.43 0.69 -15.90
N ILE A 76 -2.30 1.69 -15.93
CA ILE A 76 -3.24 1.97 -14.84
C ILE A 76 -4.65 2.06 -15.41
N ILE A 77 -5.55 1.31 -14.80
CA ILE A 77 -6.98 1.31 -15.10
C ILE A 77 -7.70 1.91 -13.89
N MET A 78 -8.43 2.99 -14.12
CA MET A 78 -9.14 3.69 -13.05
C MET A 78 -10.62 3.30 -13.03
N LEU A 79 -11.15 3.10 -11.83
CA LEU A 79 -12.57 2.91 -11.55
C LEU A 79 -13.02 3.97 -10.57
N ASN A 80 -14.26 4.48 -10.76
CA ASN A 80 -14.91 5.41 -9.85
C ASN A 80 -13.99 6.59 -9.45
N ASP A 81 -13.27 7.12 -10.44
CA ASP A 81 -12.20 8.12 -10.27
C ASP A 81 -12.68 9.58 -10.35
N THR A 82 -13.99 9.79 -10.33
CA THR A 82 -14.60 11.12 -10.25
C THR A 82 -15.11 11.32 -8.83
N PRO A 83 -14.62 12.34 -8.09
CA PRO A 83 -15.09 12.61 -6.74
C PRO A 83 -16.59 12.94 -6.75
N ASP A 84 -17.37 12.23 -5.95
CA ASP A 84 -18.80 12.51 -5.78
C ASP A 84 -19.24 12.23 -4.34
N GLY A 85 -19.58 13.29 -3.61
CA GLY A 85 -20.02 13.20 -2.22
C GLY A 85 -21.35 12.49 -2.01
N ASN A 86 -22.09 12.16 -3.09
CA ASN A 86 -23.30 11.35 -3.02
C ASN A 86 -23.00 9.84 -3.09
N PHE A 87 -21.77 9.46 -3.43
CA PHE A 87 -21.31 8.08 -3.55
C PHE A 87 -22.27 7.21 -4.35
N PRO A 88 -22.43 7.43 -5.67
CA PRO A 88 -23.47 6.81 -6.49
C PRO A 88 -23.36 5.28 -6.54
N THR A 89 -22.19 4.73 -6.30
CA THR A 89 -21.97 3.28 -6.21
C THR A 89 -22.23 2.73 -4.80
N GLY A 90 -22.61 3.57 -3.83
CA GLY A 90 -22.93 3.26 -2.44
C GLY A 90 -21.80 3.61 -1.47
N ASN A 91 -21.93 3.18 -0.22
CA ASN A 91 -20.98 3.50 0.85
C ASN A 91 -19.53 3.23 0.42
N PRO A 92 -18.62 4.21 0.49
CA PRO A 92 -17.22 4.06 0.03
C PRO A 92 -16.34 3.33 1.06
N ASP A 93 -16.80 2.15 1.48
CA ASP A 93 -16.07 1.27 2.40
C ASP A 93 -15.65 -0.01 1.67
N PRO A 94 -14.36 -0.18 1.30
CA PRO A 94 -13.89 -1.35 0.57
C PRO A 94 -13.85 -2.62 1.43
N THR A 95 -14.13 -2.55 2.73
CA THR A 95 -14.28 -3.74 3.57
C THR A 95 -15.59 -4.48 3.32
N GLU A 96 -16.58 -3.82 2.70
CA GLU A 96 -17.82 -4.44 2.27
C GLU A 96 -17.59 -5.26 0.99
N PRO A 97 -17.82 -6.60 1.00
CA PRO A 97 -17.48 -7.45 -0.16
C PRO A 97 -18.13 -7.04 -1.47
N GLN A 98 -19.33 -6.46 -1.42
CA GLN A 98 -20.03 -5.98 -2.61
C GLN A 98 -19.33 -4.80 -3.29
N ARG A 99 -18.55 -4.00 -2.54
CA ARG A 99 -17.80 -2.86 -3.09
C ARG A 99 -16.62 -3.31 -3.95
N LEU A 100 -16.07 -4.48 -3.67
CA LEU A 100 -14.92 -5.01 -4.40
C LEU A 100 -15.29 -5.78 -5.67
N LYS A 101 -16.58 -6.05 -5.94
CA LYS A 101 -16.98 -6.86 -7.11
C LYS A 101 -16.54 -6.25 -8.44
N GLN A 102 -16.71 -4.93 -8.61
CA GLN A 102 -16.30 -4.23 -9.81
C GLN A 102 -14.78 -4.28 -10.00
N LEU A 103 -14.03 -4.05 -8.92
CA LEU A 103 -12.58 -4.17 -8.91
C LEU A 103 -12.12 -5.59 -9.27
N GLN A 104 -12.70 -6.62 -8.66
CA GLN A 104 -12.39 -8.03 -8.95
C GLN A 104 -12.65 -8.39 -10.42
N GLN A 105 -13.80 -7.96 -10.96
CA GLN A 105 -14.14 -8.17 -12.37
C GLN A 105 -13.18 -7.44 -13.30
N SER A 106 -12.80 -6.21 -12.98
CA SER A 106 -11.86 -5.42 -13.78
C SER A 106 -10.46 -6.02 -13.78
N VAL A 107 -9.98 -6.51 -12.63
CA VAL A 107 -8.69 -7.22 -12.53
C VAL A 107 -8.67 -8.43 -13.48
N LEU A 108 -9.73 -9.25 -13.47
CA LEU A 108 -9.81 -10.44 -14.34
C LEU A 108 -9.95 -10.05 -15.82
N LEU A 109 -10.78 -9.07 -16.13
CA LEU A 109 -11.04 -8.61 -17.50
C LEU A 109 -9.77 -8.09 -18.17
N HIS A 110 -8.99 -7.31 -17.45
CA HIS A 110 -7.77 -6.68 -17.98
C HIS A 110 -6.50 -7.48 -17.70
N GLN A 111 -6.63 -8.69 -17.12
CA GLN A 111 -5.50 -9.54 -16.71
C GLN A 111 -4.50 -8.74 -15.85
N ALA A 112 -5.02 -7.91 -14.95
CA ALA A 112 -4.20 -7.03 -14.14
C ALA A 112 -3.44 -7.82 -13.07
N ASP A 113 -2.25 -7.34 -12.72
CA ASP A 113 -1.40 -7.95 -11.69
C ASP A 113 -1.96 -7.73 -10.29
N ILE A 114 -2.62 -6.59 -10.08
CA ILE A 114 -3.15 -6.17 -8.80
C ILE A 114 -4.32 -5.20 -8.95
N GLY A 115 -5.29 -5.31 -8.07
CA GLY A 115 -6.35 -4.33 -7.87
C GLY A 115 -6.23 -3.68 -6.50
N ILE A 116 -6.49 -2.37 -6.40
CA ILE A 116 -6.45 -1.60 -5.16
C ILE A 116 -7.74 -0.79 -5.07
N ALA A 117 -8.48 -0.92 -3.97
CA ALA A 117 -9.61 -0.05 -3.65
C ALA A 117 -9.27 0.82 -2.44
N PHE A 118 -9.52 2.12 -2.54
CA PHE A 118 -9.41 3.08 -1.45
C PHE A 118 -10.79 3.38 -0.86
N ASP A 119 -10.85 3.69 0.43
CA ASP A 119 -12.08 4.19 1.03
C ASP A 119 -12.31 5.68 0.77
N GLY A 120 -13.40 6.23 1.31
CA GLY A 120 -13.87 7.56 0.98
C GLY A 120 -12.88 8.70 1.25
N ASP A 121 -12.09 8.63 2.30
CA ASP A 121 -11.05 9.61 2.64
C ASP A 121 -9.62 9.13 2.33
N GLY A 122 -9.49 7.86 1.91
CA GLY A 122 -8.23 7.28 1.43
C GLY A 122 -7.27 6.87 2.52
N ASP A 123 -7.73 6.70 3.76
CA ASP A 123 -6.89 6.24 4.88
C ASP A 123 -6.85 4.71 5.03
N ARG A 124 -7.74 3.99 4.33
CA ARG A 124 -7.83 2.53 4.26
C ARG A 124 -7.78 2.05 2.81
N LEU A 125 -7.24 0.85 2.62
CA LEU A 125 -7.24 0.20 1.33
C LEU A 125 -7.53 -1.30 1.44
N MET A 126 -8.06 -1.86 0.36
CA MET A 126 -8.16 -3.30 0.14
C MET A 126 -7.46 -3.68 -1.16
N VAL A 127 -6.90 -4.87 -1.17
CA VAL A 127 -6.13 -5.40 -2.31
C VAL A 127 -6.82 -6.62 -2.89
N VAL A 128 -6.80 -6.71 -4.22
CA VAL A 128 -7.26 -7.86 -4.99
C VAL A 128 -6.07 -8.41 -5.79
N ASP A 129 -5.83 -9.71 -5.71
CA ASP A 129 -4.77 -10.38 -6.47
C ASP A 129 -5.14 -10.54 -7.96
N ASN A 130 -4.19 -10.99 -8.77
CA ASN A 130 -4.37 -11.22 -10.20
C ASN A 130 -5.38 -12.34 -10.55
N ARG A 131 -5.91 -13.06 -9.56
CA ARG A 131 -6.97 -14.07 -9.71
C ARG A 131 -8.35 -13.52 -9.29
N GLY A 132 -8.44 -12.21 -9.02
CA GLY A 132 -9.66 -11.58 -8.54
C GLY A 132 -10.01 -11.91 -7.08
N LYS A 133 -9.08 -12.46 -6.29
CA LYS A 133 -9.29 -12.76 -4.88
C LYS A 133 -8.88 -11.60 -4.00
N VAL A 134 -9.69 -11.30 -3.01
CA VAL A 134 -9.38 -10.29 -2.01
C VAL A 134 -8.23 -10.80 -1.13
N VAL A 135 -7.17 -9.98 -1.03
CA VAL A 135 -6.08 -10.21 -0.09
C VAL A 135 -6.51 -9.65 1.27
N THR A 136 -6.63 -10.52 2.27
CA THR A 136 -7.04 -10.08 3.59
C THR A 136 -5.97 -9.18 4.23
N PRO A 137 -6.34 -8.23 5.12
CA PRO A 137 -5.39 -7.38 5.80
C PRO A 137 -4.26 -8.13 6.51
N ASP A 138 -4.55 -9.32 7.07
CA ASP A 138 -3.55 -10.17 7.72
C ASP A 138 -2.49 -10.68 6.75
N HIS A 139 -2.92 -11.11 5.57
CA HIS A 139 -2.00 -11.55 4.52
C HIS A 139 -1.16 -10.39 4.00
N LEU A 140 -1.78 -9.20 3.84
CA LEU A 140 -1.04 -8.00 3.44
C LEU A 140 -0.03 -7.60 4.51
N LEU A 141 -0.40 -7.61 5.79
CA LEU A 141 0.52 -7.35 6.89
C LEU A 141 1.69 -8.34 6.90
N TYR A 142 1.41 -9.64 6.74
CA TYR A 142 2.45 -10.66 6.64
C TYR A 142 3.40 -10.40 5.47
N LEU A 143 2.87 -10.09 4.28
CA LEU A 143 3.68 -9.79 3.09
C LEU A 143 4.60 -8.58 3.33
N LEU A 144 4.06 -7.49 3.88
CA LEU A 144 4.83 -6.29 4.19
C LEU A 144 5.91 -6.56 5.26
N ALA A 145 5.57 -7.33 6.29
CA ALA A 145 6.52 -7.76 7.31
C ALA A 145 7.65 -8.60 6.72
N LYS A 146 7.31 -9.55 5.84
CA LYS A 146 8.30 -10.40 5.15
C LYS A 146 9.24 -9.57 4.30
N ILE A 147 8.73 -8.62 3.52
CA ILE A 147 9.55 -7.71 2.72
C ILE A 147 10.49 -6.90 3.63
N ALA A 148 9.97 -6.33 4.72
CA ALA A 148 10.76 -5.53 5.64
C ALA A 148 11.87 -6.34 6.32
N VAL A 149 11.57 -7.55 6.80
CA VAL A 149 12.49 -8.37 7.60
C VAL A 149 13.52 -9.09 6.74
N ILE A 150 13.09 -9.67 5.62
CA ILE A 150 13.94 -10.56 4.80
C ILE A 150 14.61 -9.80 3.65
N GLU A 151 13.84 -8.96 2.96
CA GLU A 151 14.31 -8.34 1.71
C GLU A 151 14.92 -6.96 1.92
N SER A 152 14.58 -6.29 3.03
CA SER A 152 15.06 -4.94 3.32
C SER A 152 15.48 -4.77 4.79
N PRO A 153 16.37 -5.62 5.34
CA PRO A 153 16.76 -5.56 6.75
C PRO A 153 17.40 -4.22 7.15
N GLN A 154 17.94 -3.46 6.17
CA GLN A 154 18.54 -2.14 6.42
C GLN A 154 17.49 -1.07 6.76
N ILE A 155 16.21 -1.27 6.39
CA ILE A 155 15.11 -0.38 6.73
C ILE A 155 14.79 -0.50 8.23
N LEU A 156 15.06 -1.67 8.81
CA LEU A 156 14.89 -1.94 10.23
C LEU A 156 16.11 -1.42 11.00
N LYS A 157 16.29 -0.10 11.04
CA LYS A 157 17.30 0.54 11.91
C LYS A 157 16.87 0.45 13.36
N THR A 158 16.76 -0.75 13.89
CA THR A 158 16.46 -0.95 15.31
C THR A 158 17.75 -1.28 16.06
N SER A 159 17.89 -0.77 17.27
CA SER A 159 18.92 -1.19 18.22
C SER A 159 18.70 -2.62 18.71
N SER A 160 17.55 -3.21 18.40
CA SER A 160 17.21 -4.60 18.70
C SER A 160 17.70 -5.52 17.56
N PRO A 161 18.32 -6.66 17.87
CA PRO A 161 18.66 -7.68 16.86
C PRO A 161 17.40 -8.37 16.26
N TYR A 162 16.21 -8.08 16.79
CA TYR A 162 14.96 -8.70 16.39
C TYR A 162 13.98 -7.64 15.90
N ALA A 163 13.45 -7.81 14.71
CA ALA A 163 12.35 -7.00 14.21
C ALA A 163 11.06 -7.34 14.95
N HIS A 164 10.36 -6.32 15.45
CA HIS A 164 9.04 -6.48 16.04
C HIS A 164 7.95 -6.20 15.01
N VAL A 165 6.97 -7.09 14.90
CA VAL A 165 5.78 -6.88 14.05
C VAL A 165 4.57 -6.77 14.97
N LEU A 166 4.01 -5.57 15.03
CA LEU A 166 2.82 -5.27 15.83
C LEU A 166 1.56 -5.64 15.05
N PHE A 167 0.63 -6.31 15.71
CA PHE A 167 -0.69 -6.65 15.16
C PHE A 167 -1.75 -6.57 16.24
N ASP A 168 -3.01 -6.38 15.87
CA ASP A 168 -4.11 -6.31 16.84
C ASP A 168 -4.85 -7.65 17.02
N ILE A 169 -5.68 -7.74 18.04
CA ILE A 169 -6.41 -8.97 18.40
C ILE A 169 -7.40 -9.41 17.31
N LYS A 170 -7.74 -8.55 16.35
CA LYS A 170 -8.64 -8.88 15.23
C LYS A 170 -7.95 -9.67 14.12
N CYS A 171 -6.61 -9.71 14.13
CA CYS A 171 -5.85 -10.50 13.18
C CYS A 171 -6.04 -12.02 13.41
N CYS A 172 -5.85 -12.81 12.36
CA CYS A 172 -6.00 -14.24 12.45
C CYS A 172 -4.98 -14.89 13.42
N HIS A 173 -5.38 -15.95 14.10
CA HIS A 173 -4.55 -16.62 15.10
C HIS A 173 -3.28 -17.28 14.53
N HIS A 174 -3.20 -17.48 13.20
CA HIS A 174 -1.99 -18.01 12.56
C HIS A 174 -0.92 -16.94 12.31
N LEU A 175 -1.28 -15.66 12.31
CA LEU A 175 -0.36 -14.57 11.99
C LEU A 175 0.89 -14.54 12.89
N PRO A 176 0.80 -14.70 14.23
CA PRO A 176 1.97 -14.73 15.10
C PRO A 176 2.99 -15.81 14.71
N LYS A 177 2.50 -17.02 14.35
CA LYS A 177 3.36 -18.11 13.92
C LYS A 177 4.10 -17.75 12.62
N LEU A 178 3.37 -17.23 11.63
CA LEU A 178 3.96 -16.81 10.35
C LEU A 178 5.01 -15.70 10.53
N ILE A 179 4.76 -14.73 11.43
CA ILE A 179 5.71 -13.68 11.78
C ILE A 179 6.99 -14.29 12.39
N SER A 180 6.84 -15.27 13.29
CA SER A 180 8.00 -15.94 13.89
C SER A 180 8.82 -16.74 12.86
N GLU A 181 8.16 -17.36 11.89
CA GLU A 181 8.82 -18.14 10.81
C GLU A 181 9.71 -17.28 9.90
N ILE A 182 9.42 -15.99 9.76
CA ILE A 182 10.29 -15.05 9.02
C ILE A 182 11.40 -14.42 9.88
N GLY A 183 11.56 -14.86 11.13
CA GLY A 183 12.60 -14.38 12.04
C GLY A 183 12.25 -13.09 12.78
N ALA A 184 10.99 -12.66 12.77
CA ALA A 184 10.52 -11.51 13.53
C ALA A 184 9.80 -11.92 14.83
N THR A 185 9.69 -10.98 15.75
CA THR A 185 8.96 -11.16 17.00
C THR A 185 7.54 -10.63 16.85
N PRO A 186 6.49 -11.46 16.96
CA PRO A 186 5.11 -11.02 16.92
C PRO A 186 4.73 -10.32 18.25
N VAL A 187 4.16 -9.12 18.16
CA VAL A 187 3.77 -8.32 19.32
C VAL A 187 2.29 -7.96 19.23
N LEU A 188 1.51 -8.51 20.14
CA LEU A 188 0.07 -8.20 20.23
C LEU A 188 -0.11 -6.79 20.79
N SER A 189 -0.82 -5.95 20.07
CA SER A 189 -1.15 -4.58 20.46
C SER A 189 -2.64 -4.42 20.68
N LYS A 190 -3.00 -3.41 21.47
CA LYS A 190 -4.40 -2.97 21.57
C LYS A 190 -4.84 -2.36 20.23
N THR A 191 -6.09 -2.60 19.87
CA THR A 191 -6.70 -2.02 18.67
C THR A 191 -6.70 -0.50 18.74
N GLY A 192 -6.29 0.15 17.67
CA GLY A 192 -6.29 1.60 17.51
C GLY A 192 -4.93 2.13 17.03
N SER A 193 -4.97 2.92 15.95
CA SER A 193 -3.76 3.46 15.29
C SER A 193 -2.86 4.26 16.25
N SER A 194 -3.46 5.05 17.15
CA SER A 194 -2.71 5.85 18.13
C SER A 194 -1.98 4.98 19.15
N LEU A 195 -2.64 3.91 19.63
CA LEU A 195 -2.04 2.99 20.61
C LEU A 195 -0.93 2.16 19.97
N MET A 196 -1.15 1.66 18.75
CA MET A 196 -0.11 0.94 18.01
C MET A 196 1.10 1.83 17.73
N ARG A 197 0.88 3.09 17.31
CA ARG A 197 1.97 4.05 17.08
C ARG A 197 2.75 4.34 18.34
N GLN A 198 2.08 4.51 19.48
CA GLN A 198 2.75 4.69 20.76
C GLN A 198 3.60 3.47 21.12
N GLN A 199 3.09 2.27 20.93
CA GLN A 199 3.83 1.03 21.20
C GLN A 199 5.02 0.85 20.25
N MET A 200 4.87 1.20 18.95
CA MET A 200 5.98 1.19 17.99
C MET A 200 7.14 2.11 18.37
N GLN A 201 6.87 3.22 19.07
CA GLN A 201 7.92 4.13 19.55
C GLN A 201 8.66 3.61 20.79
N GLN A 202 8.11 2.61 21.46
CA GLN A 202 8.66 2.01 22.70
C GLN A 202 9.35 0.66 22.43
N SER A 203 9.18 0.10 21.24
CA SER A 203 9.75 -1.19 20.80
C SER A 203 11.04 -0.99 20.02
#